data_d6b4fb1a89a4efe4196401d089ff59bd
#
_entry.id   d6b4fb1a89a4efe4196401d089ff59bd
#
_cell.length_a   1.000
_cell.length_b   1.000
_cell.length_c   1.000
_cell.angle_alpha   90.00
_cell.angle_beta   90.00
_cell.angle_gamma   90.00
#
_symmetry.space_group_name_H-M   'P 1'
#
loop_
_entity.id
_entity.type
_entity.pdbx_description
1 polymer ?
#
loop_
_entity_poly.entity_id
_entity_poly.type
_entity_poly.pdbx_seq_one_letter_code
_entity_poly.pdbx_strand_id
1 'polypeptide(L)'
;MPVYREVGGTILYDVVKVQTCSGQPLEVTSSTTGPVTITTAGTPASDAFGRARTSEPLTLFDSSHRYSDNDLWATATGVSSDATFNADAGLVNLNVPTTSGAYVKRETKKIFSYQPGKSLLVISTFDMSPAKTNLQQRVGYFNDDNGIYLQLEDSTLSFVERSLVTGSV
;
A
#
# COMPACT_ATOMS: atom_id res chain seq x y z
N MET A 1 5.48 -38.45 12.05
CA MET A 1 5.90 -38.79 13.43
C MET A 1 7.18 -38.02 13.69
N PRO A 2 7.23 -37.07 14.61
CA PRO A 2 8.48 -36.37 14.90
C PRO A 2 9.48 -37.34 15.53
N VAL A 3 10.69 -37.35 15.01
CA VAL A 3 11.77 -38.13 15.53
C VAL A 3 12.53 -37.29 16.56
N TYR A 4 12.56 -37.71 17.80
CA TYR A 4 13.30 -37.06 18.88
C TYR A 4 14.66 -37.71 18.99
N ARG A 5 15.71 -36.91 19.14
CA ARG A 5 17.03 -37.37 19.51
C ARG A 5 17.45 -36.66 20.79
N GLU A 6 17.68 -37.43 21.82
CA GLU A 6 18.19 -36.93 23.10
C GLU A 6 19.73 -36.98 23.09
N VAL A 7 20.37 -35.85 23.31
CA VAL A 7 21.81 -35.73 23.47
C VAL A 7 22.10 -34.91 24.73
N GLY A 8 22.61 -35.55 25.75
CA GLY A 8 23.05 -34.87 26.98
C GLY A 8 21.94 -34.21 27.81
N GLY A 9 20.72 -34.77 27.83
CA GLY A 9 19.59 -34.25 28.62
C GLY A 9 18.87 -33.05 28.00
N THR A 10 19.20 -32.69 26.79
CA THR A 10 18.51 -31.63 26.06
C THR A 10 17.66 -32.24 24.95
N ILE A 11 16.37 -31.96 24.98
CA ILE A 11 15.45 -32.40 23.90
C ILE A 11 15.66 -31.46 22.69
N LEU A 12 16.28 -31.99 21.65
CA LEU A 12 16.39 -31.29 20.37
C LEU A 12 15.18 -31.68 19.52
N TYR A 13 14.35 -30.71 19.24
CA TYR A 13 13.29 -30.86 18.26
C TYR A 13 13.90 -30.88 16.85
N ASP A 14 13.50 -31.86 16.05
CA ASP A 14 13.98 -31.96 14.68
C ASP A 14 13.46 -30.73 13.92
N VAL A 15 14.39 -29.96 13.39
CA VAL A 15 14.08 -28.72 12.68
C VAL A 15 13.40 -29.10 11.37
N VAL A 16 12.21 -28.57 11.16
CA VAL A 16 11.54 -28.64 9.86
C VAL A 16 12.51 -28.11 8.82
N LYS A 17 12.97 -28.97 7.92
CA LYS A 17 13.81 -28.53 6.79
C LYS A 17 12.97 -27.67 5.87
N VAL A 18 12.99 -26.38 6.08
CA VAL A 18 12.45 -25.41 5.13
C VAL A 18 13.47 -25.26 4.01
N GLN A 19 13.15 -25.77 2.83
CA GLN A 19 13.99 -25.59 1.65
C GLN A 19 13.55 -24.32 0.91
N THR A 20 14.51 -23.55 0.42
CA THR A 20 14.25 -22.47 -0.52
C THR A 20 13.85 -23.05 -1.87
N CYS A 21 13.21 -22.25 -2.74
CA CYS A 21 12.81 -22.67 -4.09
C CYS A 21 14.01 -23.16 -4.96
N SER A 22 15.24 -22.84 -4.56
CA SER A 22 16.47 -23.31 -5.19
C SER A 22 17.02 -24.61 -4.60
N GLY A 23 16.30 -25.25 -3.66
CA GLY A 23 16.71 -26.50 -3.04
C GLY A 23 17.84 -26.37 -2.00
N GLN A 24 18.27 -25.15 -1.68
CA GLN A 24 19.29 -24.91 -0.65
C GLN A 24 18.67 -25.01 0.75
N PRO A 25 19.36 -25.62 1.72
CA PRO A 25 18.87 -25.66 3.09
C PRO A 25 18.85 -24.26 3.70
N LEU A 26 17.78 -23.95 4.42
CA LEU A 26 17.72 -22.78 5.27
C LEU A 26 18.48 -23.06 6.56
N GLU A 27 19.61 -22.41 6.78
CA GLU A 27 20.31 -22.50 8.05
C GLU A 27 19.71 -21.54 9.07
N VAL A 28 19.12 -22.09 10.12
CA VAL A 28 18.67 -21.33 11.29
C VAL A 28 19.71 -21.48 12.37
N THR A 29 20.51 -20.44 12.59
CA THR A 29 21.45 -20.37 13.69
C THR A 29 20.77 -19.70 14.88
N SER A 30 20.51 -20.45 15.95
CA SER A 30 20.06 -19.88 17.21
C SER A 30 21.24 -19.76 18.16
N SER A 31 21.56 -18.55 18.61
CA SER A 31 22.42 -18.38 19.79
C SER A 31 21.54 -18.42 21.04
N THR A 32 22.02 -19.08 22.09
CA THR A 32 21.27 -19.33 23.33
C THR A 32 20.83 -18.09 24.11
N THR A 33 21.15 -16.88 23.64
CA THR A 33 20.86 -15.61 24.34
C THR A 33 20.49 -14.43 23.44
N GLY A 34 20.19 -14.67 22.15
CA GLY A 34 19.89 -13.59 21.21
C GLY A 34 18.69 -13.87 20.31
N PRO A 35 18.22 -12.88 19.57
CA PRO A 35 17.14 -13.07 18.61
C PRO A 35 17.56 -14.07 17.53
N VAL A 36 16.63 -14.92 17.13
CA VAL A 36 16.85 -15.86 16.01
C VAL A 36 17.11 -15.04 14.74
N THR A 37 18.31 -15.15 14.21
CA THR A 37 18.65 -14.53 12.93
C THR A 37 18.43 -15.55 11.82
N ILE A 38 17.47 -15.29 10.96
CA ILE A 38 17.26 -16.10 9.76
C ILE A 38 18.17 -15.53 8.67
N THR A 39 19.25 -16.27 8.37
CA THR A 39 20.14 -15.92 7.26
C THR A 39 19.77 -16.78 6.07
N THR A 40 19.23 -16.18 5.03
CA THR A 40 19.05 -16.86 3.74
C THR A 40 20.36 -16.75 2.96
N ALA A 41 20.88 -17.88 2.48
CA ALA A 41 21.98 -17.88 1.52
C ALA A 41 21.45 -17.37 0.16
N GLY A 42 21.57 -16.09 -0.07
CA GLY A 42 21.04 -15.39 -1.23
C GLY A 42 20.59 -14.00 -0.83
N THR A 43 20.32 -13.14 -1.78
CA THR A 43 19.79 -11.80 -1.51
C THR A 43 18.53 -11.93 -0.66
N PRO A 44 18.48 -11.38 0.55
CA PRO A 44 17.29 -11.46 1.37
C PRO A 44 16.14 -10.80 0.58
N ALA A 45 15.11 -11.56 0.34
CA ALA A 45 13.89 -11.02 -0.24
C ALA A 45 13.24 -10.10 0.79
N SER A 46 13.75 -8.88 0.88
CA SER A 46 13.13 -7.83 1.67
C SER A 46 12.36 -6.87 0.78
N ASP A 47 11.27 -6.32 1.30
CA ASP A 47 10.55 -5.26 0.66
C ASP A 47 11.26 -3.90 0.84
N ALA A 48 10.72 -2.84 0.24
CA ALA A 48 11.27 -1.48 0.32
C ALA A 48 11.33 -0.93 1.76
N PHE A 49 10.67 -1.57 2.71
CA PHE A 49 10.66 -1.21 4.13
C PHE A 49 11.54 -2.15 4.98
N GLY A 50 12.34 -3.01 4.34
CA GLY A 50 13.23 -3.93 5.05
C GLY A 50 12.53 -5.13 5.71
N ARG A 51 11.26 -5.41 5.37
CA ARG A 51 10.52 -6.56 5.90
C ARG A 51 10.83 -7.80 5.07
N ALA A 52 10.94 -8.96 5.72
CA ALA A 52 11.07 -10.22 5.02
C ALA A 52 9.86 -10.47 4.09
N ARG A 53 10.12 -10.76 2.82
CA ARG A 53 9.08 -11.15 1.87
C ARG A 53 8.68 -12.60 2.13
N THR A 54 7.41 -12.82 2.38
CA THR A 54 6.82 -14.17 2.47
C THR A 54 6.19 -14.61 1.14
N SER A 55 6.05 -13.68 0.19
CA SER A 55 5.55 -13.92 -1.15
C SER A 55 6.11 -12.89 -2.12
N GLU A 56 6.16 -13.19 -3.40
CA GLU A 56 6.49 -12.21 -4.42
C GLU A 56 5.32 -11.24 -4.61
N PRO A 57 5.55 -9.92 -4.49
CA PRO A 57 4.51 -8.94 -4.76
C PRO A 57 4.23 -8.88 -6.26
N LEU A 58 2.96 -8.93 -6.62
CA LEU A 58 2.48 -8.70 -7.98
C LEU A 58 2.09 -7.22 -8.12
N THR A 59 2.70 -6.52 -9.07
CA THR A 59 2.26 -5.18 -9.43
C THR A 59 0.95 -5.26 -10.20
N LEU A 60 -0.12 -4.76 -9.59
CA LEU A 60 -1.45 -4.74 -10.18
C LEU A 60 -1.69 -3.49 -11.04
N PHE A 61 -1.00 -2.41 -10.69
CA PHE A 61 -1.14 -1.11 -11.32
C PHE A 61 0.14 -0.30 -11.11
N ASP A 62 0.57 0.39 -12.14
CA ASP A 62 1.65 1.36 -12.08
C ASP A 62 1.33 2.52 -13.03
N SER A 63 1.53 3.73 -12.57
CA SER A 63 1.40 4.95 -13.37
C SER A 63 2.37 6.00 -12.85
N SER A 64 3.38 6.28 -13.64
CA SER A 64 4.43 7.24 -13.29
C SER A 64 4.04 8.70 -13.59
N HIS A 65 2.86 8.94 -14.14
CA HIS A 65 2.42 10.25 -14.65
C HIS A 65 3.42 10.93 -15.60
N ARG A 66 4.26 10.13 -16.24
CA ARG A 66 5.11 10.62 -17.34
C ARG A 66 4.28 11.13 -18.52
N TYR A 67 3.06 10.61 -18.64
CA TYR A 67 2.01 11.02 -19.57
C TYR A 67 0.71 11.21 -18.80
N SER A 68 -0.31 11.79 -19.42
CA SER A 68 -1.61 11.99 -18.75
C SER A 68 -2.35 10.68 -18.43
N ASP A 69 -1.94 9.58 -19.06
CA ASP A 69 -2.43 8.20 -18.83
C ASP A 69 -3.95 8.08 -18.77
N ASN A 70 -4.65 8.75 -19.70
CA ASN A 70 -6.11 8.78 -19.73
C ASN A 70 -6.75 7.40 -19.96
N ASP A 71 -5.97 6.42 -20.42
CA ASP A 71 -6.43 5.04 -20.54
C ASP A 71 -6.48 4.32 -19.20
N LEU A 72 -5.66 4.74 -18.25
CA LEU A 72 -5.57 4.17 -16.90
C LEU A 72 -6.43 4.92 -15.89
N TRP A 73 -6.65 6.21 -16.13
CA TRP A 73 -7.30 7.11 -15.20
C TRP A 73 -8.60 7.68 -15.77
N ALA A 74 -9.61 7.77 -14.92
CA ALA A 74 -10.82 8.53 -15.16
C ALA A 74 -10.77 9.85 -14.37
N THR A 75 -11.23 10.91 -14.99
CA THR A 75 -11.36 12.22 -14.37
C THR A 75 -12.82 12.65 -14.41
N ALA A 76 -13.37 13.03 -13.27
CA ALA A 76 -14.69 13.64 -13.17
C ALA A 76 -14.54 15.03 -12.55
N THR A 77 -15.21 15.99 -13.14
CA THR A 77 -15.17 17.40 -12.74
C THR A 77 -16.58 17.93 -12.53
N GLY A 78 -16.77 18.70 -11.48
CA GLY A 78 -17.96 19.51 -11.25
C GLY A 78 -17.70 20.98 -11.60
N VAL A 79 -18.68 21.80 -11.34
CA VAL A 79 -18.74 23.24 -11.67
C VAL A 79 -17.40 23.95 -11.76
N SER A 80 -17.00 24.35 -12.97
CA SER A 80 -15.78 25.13 -13.25
C SER A 80 -14.48 24.56 -12.67
N SER A 81 -14.48 23.26 -12.37
CA SER A 81 -13.29 22.53 -11.89
C SER A 81 -12.58 21.86 -13.06
N ASP A 82 -11.27 21.67 -12.97
CA ASP A 82 -10.49 21.01 -14.02
C ASP A 82 -9.36 20.16 -13.45
N ALA A 83 -8.86 19.26 -14.28
CA ALA A 83 -7.65 18.49 -14.02
C ALA A 83 -6.66 18.71 -15.16
N THR A 84 -5.55 19.36 -14.86
CA THR A 84 -4.55 19.77 -15.85
C THR A 84 -3.29 18.93 -15.68
N PHE A 85 -2.87 18.26 -16.75
CA PHE A 85 -1.62 17.53 -16.78
C PHE A 85 -0.45 18.48 -17.07
N ASN A 86 0.58 18.41 -16.22
CA ASN A 86 1.84 19.11 -16.41
C ASN A 86 2.93 18.12 -16.80
N ALA A 87 3.34 18.14 -18.07
CA ALA A 87 4.32 17.20 -18.61
C ALA A 87 5.72 17.42 -18.05
N ASP A 88 6.10 18.67 -17.77
CA ASP A 88 7.44 19.01 -17.29
C ASP A 88 7.65 18.53 -15.84
N ALA A 89 6.59 18.60 -15.05
CA ALA A 89 6.61 18.15 -13.65
C ALA A 89 6.16 16.70 -13.46
N GLY A 90 5.59 16.07 -14.49
CA GLY A 90 5.07 14.70 -14.41
C GLY A 90 3.94 14.56 -13.39
N LEU A 91 3.03 15.51 -13.32
CA LEU A 91 1.96 15.55 -12.34
C LEU A 91 0.62 16.01 -12.95
N VAL A 92 -0.45 15.74 -12.24
CA VAL A 92 -1.80 16.24 -12.57
C VAL A 92 -2.25 17.19 -11.47
N ASN A 93 -2.49 18.44 -11.84
CA ASN A 93 -3.11 19.42 -10.95
C ASN A 93 -4.63 19.24 -10.95
N LEU A 94 -5.19 19.11 -9.77
CA LEU A 94 -6.64 19.05 -9.57
C LEU A 94 -7.08 20.41 -9.03
N ASN A 95 -7.79 21.19 -9.86
CA ASN A 95 -8.15 22.57 -9.55
C ASN A 95 -9.64 22.69 -9.28
N VAL A 96 -9.99 23.28 -8.15
CA VAL A 96 -11.36 23.59 -7.76
C VAL A 96 -11.50 25.10 -7.51
N PRO A 97 -12.54 25.76 -8.05
CA PRO A 97 -12.85 27.16 -7.75
C PRO A 97 -13.46 27.29 -6.34
N THR A 98 -13.72 28.52 -5.93
CA THR A 98 -14.40 28.84 -4.67
C THR A 98 -15.92 28.63 -4.71
N THR A 99 -16.45 28.12 -5.80
CA THR A 99 -17.87 27.89 -5.99
C THR A 99 -18.34 26.68 -5.17
N SER A 100 -19.44 26.84 -4.46
CA SER A 100 -20.03 25.73 -3.69
C SER A 100 -20.41 24.56 -4.59
N GLY A 101 -20.10 23.34 -4.16
CA GLY A 101 -20.34 22.11 -4.93
C GLY A 101 -19.34 21.83 -6.05
N ALA A 102 -18.28 22.66 -6.17
CA ALA A 102 -17.19 22.36 -7.09
C ALA A 102 -16.39 21.13 -6.60
N TYR A 103 -16.08 20.25 -7.51
CA TYR A 103 -15.24 19.09 -7.21
C TYR A 103 -14.40 18.67 -8.41
N VAL A 104 -13.29 18.05 -8.17
CA VAL A 104 -12.50 17.31 -9.14
C VAL A 104 -12.06 15.98 -8.53
N LYS A 105 -12.22 14.92 -9.29
CA LYS A 105 -11.89 13.57 -8.86
C LYS A 105 -11.08 12.89 -9.97
N ARG A 106 -9.98 12.30 -9.61
CA ARG A 106 -9.19 11.45 -10.50
C ARG A 106 -9.02 10.08 -9.88
N GLU A 107 -9.50 9.07 -10.54
CA GLU A 107 -9.52 7.70 -10.05
C GLU A 107 -9.03 6.72 -11.10
N THR A 108 -8.52 5.57 -10.68
CA THR A 108 -8.15 4.50 -11.59
C THR A 108 -9.38 3.89 -12.24
N LYS A 109 -9.34 3.65 -13.55
CA LYS A 109 -10.41 2.92 -14.25
C LYS A 109 -10.47 1.46 -13.81
N LYS A 110 -9.34 0.90 -13.38
CA LYS A 110 -9.28 -0.45 -12.86
C LYS A 110 -9.67 -0.47 -11.40
N ILE A 111 -10.60 -1.35 -11.06
CA ILE A 111 -11.03 -1.60 -9.69
C ILE A 111 -10.13 -2.69 -9.08
N PHE A 112 -9.60 -2.43 -7.90
CA PHE A 112 -8.80 -3.37 -7.13
C PHE A 112 -9.64 -3.88 -5.96
N SER A 113 -10.14 -5.11 -6.08
CA SER A 113 -10.93 -5.70 -5.00
C SER A 113 -10.04 -6.11 -3.85
N TYR A 114 -10.45 -5.79 -2.63
CA TYR A 114 -9.84 -6.35 -1.44
C TYR A 114 -10.06 -7.87 -1.41
N GLN A 115 -8.98 -8.60 -1.16
CA GLN A 115 -9.02 -10.06 -1.00
C GLN A 115 -8.60 -10.41 0.43
N PRO A 116 -9.49 -11.00 1.24
CA PRO A 116 -9.14 -11.46 2.57
C PRO A 116 -7.91 -12.37 2.56
N GLY A 117 -6.98 -12.15 3.48
CA GLY A 117 -5.74 -12.91 3.57
C GLY A 117 -4.63 -12.50 2.60
N LYS A 118 -4.85 -11.49 1.75
CA LYS A 118 -3.83 -10.89 0.92
C LYS A 118 -3.61 -9.43 1.32
N SER A 119 -2.35 -9.04 1.41
CA SER A 119 -1.98 -7.64 1.65
C SER A 119 -2.03 -6.84 0.35
N LEU A 120 -2.52 -5.63 0.42
CA LEU A 120 -2.43 -4.64 -0.64
C LEU A 120 -1.51 -3.51 -0.19
N LEU A 121 -0.49 -3.22 -1.00
CA LEU A 121 0.39 -2.07 -0.80
C LEU A 121 0.02 -1.00 -1.82
N VAL A 122 -0.37 0.16 -1.35
CA VAL A 122 -0.66 1.34 -2.17
C VAL A 122 0.40 2.39 -1.90
N ILE A 123 1.09 2.80 -2.95
CA ILE A 123 2.09 3.86 -2.88
C ILE A 123 1.66 4.95 -3.85
N SER A 124 1.54 6.17 -3.38
CA SER A 124 1.29 7.33 -4.22
C SER A 124 2.11 8.52 -3.75
N THR A 125 2.50 9.34 -4.71
CA THR A 125 3.16 10.64 -4.45
C THR A 125 2.14 11.73 -4.73
N PHE A 126 1.95 12.62 -3.78
CA PHE A 126 0.99 13.71 -3.88
C PHE A 126 1.48 14.94 -3.13
N ASP A 127 0.93 16.07 -3.51
CA ASP A 127 1.08 17.35 -2.80
C ASP A 127 -0.32 17.90 -2.51
N MET A 128 -0.55 18.28 -1.26
CA MET A 128 -1.79 18.91 -0.84
C MET A 128 -1.61 20.43 -0.81
N SER A 129 -2.53 21.14 -1.43
CA SER A 129 -2.57 22.60 -1.32
C SER A 129 -2.71 23.02 0.14
N PRO A 130 -2.22 24.23 0.50
CA PRO A 130 -2.42 24.78 1.84
C PRO A 130 -3.89 24.71 2.27
N ALA A 131 -4.11 24.46 3.54
CA ALA A 131 -5.43 24.39 4.15
C ALA A 131 -6.27 25.64 3.86
N LYS A 132 -7.52 25.44 3.45
CA LYS A 132 -8.48 26.51 3.18
C LYS A 132 -9.82 26.10 3.74
N THR A 133 -10.57 27.06 4.26
CA THR A 133 -11.93 26.84 4.77
C THR A 133 -12.84 26.28 3.65
N ASN A 134 -13.62 25.27 3.99
CA ASN A 134 -14.52 24.54 3.10
C ASN A 134 -13.80 23.80 1.94
N LEU A 135 -12.50 23.55 2.05
CA LEU A 135 -11.76 22.73 1.12
C LEU A 135 -11.49 21.35 1.73
N GLN A 136 -11.85 20.32 1.00
CA GLN A 136 -11.57 18.93 1.37
C GLN A 136 -10.69 18.29 0.29
N GLN A 137 -9.53 17.79 0.69
CA GLN A 137 -8.57 17.10 -0.18
C GLN A 137 -8.37 15.68 0.32
N ARG A 138 -8.42 14.71 -0.57
CA ARG A 138 -8.33 13.28 -0.24
C ARG A 138 -7.37 12.55 -1.16
N VAL A 139 -6.62 11.63 -0.61
CA VAL A 139 -5.77 10.71 -1.37
C VAL A 139 -5.72 9.34 -0.68
N GLY A 140 -5.86 8.28 -1.43
CA GLY A 140 -5.82 6.93 -0.88
C GLY A 140 -6.52 5.89 -1.73
N TYR A 141 -6.93 4.83 -1.10
CA TYR A 141 -7.65 3.71 -1.70
C TYR A 141 -9.09 3.71 -1.18
N PHE A 142 -9.98 4.29 -1.95
CA PHE A 142 -11.37 4.46 -1.55
C PHE A 142 -12.31 4.64 -2.76
N ASN A 143 -13.56 4.41 -2.51
CA ASN A 143 -14.68 4.83 -3.35
C ASN A 143 -15.65 5.69 -2.53
N ASP A 144 -16.81 5.98 -3.06
CA ASP A 144 -17.79 6.83 -2.38
C ASP A 144 -18.32 6.22 -1.07
N ASP A 145 -18.26 4.90 -0.92
CA ASP A 145 -18.86 4.15 0.20
C ASP A 145 -17.83 3.60 1.18
N ASN A 146 -16.69 3.15 0.68
CA ASN A 146 -15.71 2.41 1.47
C ASN A 146 -14.29 2.82 1.13
N GLY A 147 -13.40 2.69 2.09
CA GLY A 147 -11.97 2.84 1.83
C GLY A 147 -11.15 3.39 2.98
N ILE A 148 -9.89 3.61 2.66
CA ILE A 148 -8.87 4.13 3.57
C ILE A 148 -8.14 5.25 2.84
N TYR A 149 -8.11 6.42 3.42
CA TYR A 149 -7.51 7.60 2.80
C TYR A 149 -7.01 8.62 3.79
N LEU A 150 -6.06 9.43 3.34
CA LEU A 150 -5.64 10.64 4.03
C LEU A 150 -6.54 11.79 3.58
N GLN A 151 -7.04 12.56 4.52
CA GLN A 151 -7.92 13.70 4.28
C GLN A 151 -7.36 14.94 4.96
N LEU A 152 -7.29 16.02 4.18
CA LEU A 152 -7.14 17.37 4.72
C LEU A 152 -8.48 18.10 4.52
N GLU A 153 -9.16 18.38 5.62
CA GLU A 153 -10.41 19.11 5.63
C GLU A 153 -10.23 20.37 6.46
N ASP A 154 -10.49 21.51 5.85
CA ASP A 154 -10.15 22.81 6.44
C ASP A 154 -8.68 22.86 6.84
N SER A 155 -8.39 22.84 8.13
CA SER A 155 -7.02 22.79 8.69
C SER A 155 -6.69 21.46 9.38
N THR A 156 -7.58 20.48 9.32
CA THR A 156 -7.44 19.21 10.02
C THR A 156 -6.98 18.11 9.06
N LEU A 157 -5.81 17.54 9.34
CA LEU A 157 -5.31 16.37 8.65
C LEU A 157 -5.73 15.12 9.43
N SER A 158 -6.36 14.18 8.76
CA SER A 158 -6.84 12.93 9.35
C SER A 158 -6.60 11.74 8.45
N PHE A 159 -6.42 10.58 9.06
CA PHE A 159 -6.47 9.30 8.39
C PHE A 159 -7.87 8.72 8.59
N VAL A 160 -8.57 8.45 7.49
CA VAL A 160 -9.98 8.07 7.52
C VAL A 160 -10.14 6.63 7.04
N GLU A 161 -10.85 5.85 7.83
CA GLU A 161 -11.42 4.58 7.42
C GLU A 161 -12.94 4.77 7.27
N ARG A 162 -13.45 4.42 6.10
CA ARG A 162 -14.87 4.55 5.76
C ARG A 162 -15.47 3.20 5.41
N SER A 163 -16.62 2.88 5.97
CA SER A 163 -17.35 1.66 5.69
C SER A 163 -18.85 1.90 5.63
N LEU A 164 -19.46 1.54 4.52
CA LEU A 164 -20.92 1.60 4.36
C LEU A 164 -21.64 0.53 5.20
N VAL A 165 -20.94 -0.57 5.53
CA VAL A 165 -21.56 -1.70 6.26
C VAL A 165 -22.06 -1.31 7.65
N THR A 166 -21.41 -0.34 8.29
CA THR A 166 -21.78 0.11 9.65
C THR A 166 -22.79 1.27 9.64
N GLY A 167 -23.07 1.85 8.48
CA GLY A 167 -23.97 3.01 8.38
C GLY A 167 -23.48 4.27 9.09
N SER A 168 -22.27 4.24 9.61
CA SER A 168 -21.61 5.36 10.29
C SER A 168 -20.35 5.75 9.55
N VAL A 169 -20.20 7.00 9.27
CA VAL A 169 -18.99 7.63 8.70
C VAL A 169 -18.47 8.61 9.72
#